data_bd987f7d97a3d4110caa6ef8834a4329
#
_entry.id   bd987f7d97a3d4110caa6ef8834a4329
#
_cell.length_a   1.000
_cell.length_b   1.000
_cell.length_c   1.000
_cell.angle_alpha   90.00
_cell.angle_beta   90.00
_cell.angle_gamma   90.00
#
_symmetry.space_group_name_H-M   'P 1'
#
loop_
_entity.id
_entity.type
_entity.pdbx_description
1 polymer ?
#
loop_
_entity_poly.entity_id
_entity_poly.type
_entity_poly.pdbx_seq_one_letter_code
_entity_poly.pdbx_strand_id
1 'polypeptide(L)'
;MSIFVKELEDGRIIEAPKNYKNISNFNKFPSIMKKHGFEERIKAWKKSDGTLKYVEPAKWGQHKTFYTENTYPGSDYVWDSTTENWIIKLEIAKEQKLNEIRNATNSYMKQLKTGFSDAEMETWARQENGVKLLTENIDSQEYDAQWVKALATVRGISLEEQMQRITYASNMMNEYAYRLVGYQQKLEDMINAATTVEEVQQIKFSIEQ
;
A
#
# COMPACT_ATOMS: atom_id res chain seq x y z
N MET A 1 -30.22 -2.15 -1.27
CA MET A 1 -31.48 -2.88 -1.44
C MET A 1 -32.47 -2.33 -0.43
N SER A 2 -33.66 -1.86 -0.89
CA SER A 2 -34.69 -1.34 0.00
C SER A 2 -35.33 -2.47 0.81
N ILE A 3 -35.65 -2.21 2.06
CA ILE A 3 -36.37 -3.09 2.97
C ILE A 3 -37.52 -2.31 3.62
N PHE A 4 -38.52 -3.01 4.14
CA PHE A 4 -39.62 -2.40 4.89
C PHE A 4 -39.38 -2.58 6.37
N VAL A 5 -39.45 -1.49 7.11
CA VAL A 5 -39.27 -1.46 8.56
C VAL A 5 -40.39 -0.73 9.26
N LYS A 6 -40.65 -1.12 10.49
CA LYS A 6 -41.62 -0.45 11.38
C LYS A 6 -40.95 -0.16 12.70
N GLU A 7 -41.05 1.07 13.16
CA GLU A 7 -40.64 1.46 14.50
C GLU A 7 -41.81 1.20 15.47
N LEU A 8 -41.52 0.50 16.55
CA LEU A 8 -42.46 0.20 17.62
C LEU A 8 -42.45 1.34 18.65
N GLU A 9 -43.50 1.39 19.49
CA GLU A 9 -43.66 2.40 20.54
C GLU A 9 -42.49 2.43 21.53
N ASP A 10 -41.78 1.33 21.69
CA ASP A 10 -40.60 1.19 22.54
C ASP A 10 -39.28 1.57 21.82
N GLY A 11 -39.35 2.13 20.61
CA GLY A 11 -38.20 2.55 19.79
C GLY A 11 -37.50 1.43 19.05
N ARG A 12 -37.91 0.16 19.19
CA ARG A 12 -37.34 -0.94 18.40
C ARG A 12 -37.79 -0.88 16.97
N ILE A 13 -36.88 -1.18 16.05
CA ILE A 13 -37.16 -1.27 14.62
C ILE A 13 -37.23 -2.74 14.21
N ILE A 14 -38.39 -3.14 13.64
CA ILE A 14 -38.61 -4.48 13.09
C ILE A 14 -38.58 -4.44 11.56
N GLU A 15 -37.97 -5.45 10.95
CA GLU A 15 -37.95 -5.64 9.48
C GLU A 15 -39.14 -6.49 9.07
N ALA A 16 -39.74 -6.19 7.93
CA ALA A 16 -40.78 -7.03 7.34
C ALA A 16 -40.23 -8.43 7.02
N PRO A 17 -41.04 -9.49 7.13
CA PRO A 17 -40.59 -10.85 6.87
C PRO A 17 -39.94 -11.02 5.48
N LYS A 18 -38.83 -11.76 5.40
CA LYS A 18 -38.08 -11.96 4.16
C LYS A 18 -38.82 -12.81 3.12
N ASN A 19 -39.84 -13.54 3.52
CA ASN A 19 -40.61 -14.43 2.63
C ASN A 19 -41.68 -13.70 1.78
N TYR A 20 -41.79 -12.38 1.89
CA TYR A 20 -42.71 -11.59 1.07
C TYR A 20 -42.47 -11.72 -0.45
N LYS A 21 -41.28 -12.14 -0.86
CA LYS A 21 -40.95 -12.35 -2.27
C LYS A 21 -41.80 -13.45 -2.96
N ASN A 22 -42.45 -14.30 -2.18
CA ASN A 22 -43.27 -15.40 -2.66
C ASN A 22 -44.77 -15.05 -2.74
N ILE A 23 -45.12 -13.79 -2.51
CA ILE A 23 -46.51 -13.33 -2.57
C ILE A 23 -46.88 -13.04 -4.03
N SER A 24 -47.98 -13.62 -4.52
CA SER A 24 -48.47 -13.50 -5.90
C SER A 24 -48.81 -12.06 -6.37
N ASN A 25 -48.75 -11.07 -5.49
CA ASN A 25 -48.99 -9.66 -5.75
C ASN A 25 -47.83 -8.76 -5.34
N PHE A 26 -46.62 -9.12 -5.72
CA PHE A 26 -45.39 -8.39 -5.40
C PHE A 26 -45.48 -6.88 -5.69
N ASN A 27 -46.14 -6.48 -6.78
CA ASN A 27 -46.33 -5.06 -7.13
C ASN A 27 -47.19 -4.27 -6.16
N LYS A 28 -48.03 -4.94 -5.35
CA LYS A 28 -48.85 -4.32 -4.30
C LYS A 28 -48.21 -4.35 -2.91
N PHE A 29 -47.09 -5.03 -2.77
CA PHE A 29 -46.40 -5.20 -1.49
C PHE A 29 -46.08 -3.87 -0.81
N PRO A 30 -45.54 -2.82 -1.47
CA PRO A 30 -45.31 -1.53 -0.82
C PRO A 30 -46.55 -0.92 -0.20
N SER A 31 -47.68 -0.99 -0.89
CA SER A 31 -48.97 -0.45 -0.39
C SER A 31 -49.48 -1.23 0.82
N ILE A 32 -49.34 -2.55 0.81
CA ILE A 32 -49.73 -3.43 1.93
C ILE A 32 -48.86 -3.13 3.15
N MET A 33 -47.55 -3.03 2.98
CA MET A 33 -46.64 -2.75 4.08
C MET A 33 -46.90 -1.38 4.71
N LYS A 34 -47.13 -0.34 3.90
CA LYS A 34 -47.52 0.99 4.40
C LYS A 34 -48.81 0.97 5.17
N LYS A 35 -49.82 0.19 4.73
CA LYS A 35 -51.07 0.02 5.45
C LYS A 35 -50.91 -0.59 6.85
N HIS A 36 -49.87 -1.43 7.02
CA HIS A 36 -49.50 -2.02 8.29
C HIS A 36 -48.46 -1.20 9.08
N GLY A 37 -48.19 0.03 8.66
CA GLY A 37 -47.31 0.94 9.35
C GLY A 37 -45.80 0.66 9.10
N PHE A 38 -45.49 -0.13 8.06
CA PHE A 38 -44.11 -0.31 7.63
C PHE A 38 -43.74 0.76 6.60
N GLU A 39 -42.55 1.31 6.77
CA GLU A 39 -41.97 2.28 5.84
C GLU A 39 -40.81 1.68 5.07
N GLU A 40 -40.70 2.08 3.81
CA GLU A 40 -39.56 1.68 3.00
C GLU A 40 -38.29 2.42 3.47
N ARG A 41 -37.27 1.67 3.78
CA ARG A 41 -35.95 2.18 4.21
C ARG A 41 -34.84 1.46 3.49
N ILE A 42 -33.69 2.08 3.46
CA ILE A 42 -32.46 1.45 3.03
C ILE A 42 -31.66 1.13 4.27
N LYS A 43 -31.24 -0.13 4.40
CA LYS A 43 -30.35 -0.57 5.46
C LYS A 43 -28.96 0.03 5.19
N ALA A 44 -28.58 0.99 5.99
CA ALA A 44 -27.35 1.73 5.79
C ALA A 44 -26.14 0.96 6.34
N TRP A 45 -26.04 0.81 7.65
CA TRP A 45 -24.93 0.09 8.28
C TRP A 45 -25.33 -0.44 9.66
N LYS A 46 -24.47 -1.31 10.21
CA LYS A 46 -24.59 -1.82 11.57
C LYS A 46 -23.59 -1.04 12.44
N LYS A 47 -24.08 -0.39 13.48
CA LYS A 47 -23.23 0.27 14.47
C LYS A 47 -22.45 -0.75 15.30
N SER A 48 -21.39 -0.30 15.99
CA SER A 48 -20.57 -1.14 16.87
C SER A 48 -21.35 -1.80 18.01
N ASP A 49 -22.43 -1.16 18.49
CA ASP A 49 -23.36 -1.69 19.50
C ASP A 49 -24.31 -2.76 18.94
N GLY A 50 -24.24 -3.08 17.66
CA GLY A 50 -25.09 -4.03 16.99
C GLY A 50 -26.37 -3.43 16.41
N THR A 51 -26.68 -2.16 16.66
CA THR A 51 -27.87 -1.49 16.12
C THR A 51 -27.73 -1.26 14.61
N LEU A 52 -28.87 -1.30 13.91
CA LEU A 52 -28.93 -1.06 12.47
C LEU A 52 -29.48 0.35 12.23
N LYS A 53 -28.85 1.08 11.31
CA LYS A 53 -29.37 2.36 10.84
C LYS A 53 -30.08 2.19 9.51
N TYR A 54 -31.28 2.75 9.45
CA TYR A 54 -32.16 2.71 8.28
C TYR A 54 -32.41 4.14 7.78
N VAL A 55 -32.60 4.28 6.48
CA VAL A 55 -32.73 5.59 5.83
C VAL A 55 -33.85 5.58 4.82
N GLU A 56 -34.52 6.70 4.67
CA GLU A 56 -35.57 6.89 3.66
C GLU A 56 -34.97 6.81 2.24
N PRO A 57 -35.59 6.04 1.31
CA PRO A 57 -35.09 5.93 -0.07
C PRO A 57 -34.97 7.28 -0.79
N ALA A 58 -35.89 8.21 -0.54
CA ALA A 58 -35.85 9.55 -1.12
C ALA A 58 -34.63 10.37 -0.69
N LYS A 59 -34.08 10.09 0.49
CA LYS A 59 -32.90 10.75 1.04
C LYS A 59 -31.59 10.07 0.61
N TRP A 60 -31.64 8.86 0.04
CA TRP A 60 -30.46 8.12 -0.36
C TRP A 60 -29.57 8.88 -1.35
N GLY A 61 -30.20 9.47 -2.38
CA GLY A 61 -29.46 10.25 -3.39
C GLY A 61 -28.85 11.53 -2.84
N GLN A 62 -29.51 12.19 -1.88
CA GLN A 62 -29.04 13.41 -1.23
C GLN A 62 -27.87 13.15 -0.27
N HIS A 63 -27.83 11.94 0.29
CA HIS A 63 -26.81 11.52 1.25
C HIS A 63 -25.78 10.54 0.63
N LYS A 64 -25.66 10.50 -0.70
CA LYS A 64 -24.77 9.58 -1.39
C LYS A 64 -23.31 9.69 -0.88
N THR A 65 -22.84 10.90 -0.62
CA THR A 65 -21.53 11.14 -0.03
C THR A 65 -21.46 10.60 1.39
N PHE A 66 -22.45 10.91 2.22
CA PHE A 66 -22.54 10.42 3.60
C PHE A 66 -22.57 8.88 3.67
N TYR A 67 -23.28 8.23 2.74
CA TYR A 67 -23.36 6.76 2.68
C TYR A 67 -22.12 6.09 2.11
N THR A 68 -21.42 6.71 1.17
CA THR A 68 -20.14 6.22 0.70
C THR A 68 -19.06 6.31 1.79
N GLU A 69 -19.11 7.34 2.61
CA GLU A 69 -18.19 7.52 3.75
C GLU A 69 -18.53 6.62 4.94
N ASN A 70 -19.82 6.33 5.18
CA ASN A 70 -20.28 5.54 6.33
C ASN A 70 -20.78 4.14 5.99
N THR A 71 -20.74 3.73 4.72
CA THR A 71 -21.04 2.34 4.32
C THR A 71 -19.85 1.47 4.65
N TYR A 72 -20.08 0.25 5.14
CA TYR A 72 -19.01 -0.73 5.39
C TYR A 72 -18.09 -0.87 4.17
N PRO A 73 -16.85 -0.41 4.24
CA PRO A 73 -15.95 -0.34 3.10
C PRO A 73 -15.24 -1.67 2.79
N GLY A 74 -15.41 -2.69 3.65
CA GLY A 74 -14.82 -4.01 3.45
C GLY A 74 -14.14 -4.56 4.71
N SER A 75 -13.56 -5.75 4.58
CA SER A 75 -12.92 -6.50 5.68
C SER A 75 -11.71 -5.80 6.29
N ASP A 76 -11.12 -4.86 5.56
CA ASP A 76 -9.89 -4.15 5.93
C ASP A 76 -10.14 -3.01 6.93
N TYR A 77 -11.42 -2.75 7.22
CA TYR A 77 -11.85 -1.66 8.07
C TYR A 77 -12.52 -2.16 9.35
N VAL A 78 -12.45 -1.35 10.40
CA VAL A 78 -13.12 -1.52 11.67
C VAL A 78 -13.92 -0.26 12.01
N TRP A 79 -15.06 -0.42 12.64
CA TRP A 79 -15.86 0.71 13.10
C TRP A 79 -15.25 1.32 14.36
N ASP A 80 -14.92 2.60 14.32
CA ASP A 80 -14.54 3.37 15.50
C ASP A 80 -15.78 4.09 16.08
N SER A 81 -16.16 3.69 17.27
CA SER A 81 -17.33 4.25 17.96
C SER A 81 -17.10 5.67 18.49
N THR A 82 -15.86 6.10 18.64
CA THR A 82 -15.50 7.43 19.15
C THR A 82 -15.67 8.48 18.06
N THR A 83 -15.17 8.18 16.85
CA THR A 83 -15.29 9.08 15.70
C THR A 83 -16.54 8.81 14.86
N GLU A 84 -17.32 7.77 15.20
CA GLU A 84 -18.45 7.28 14.41
C GLU A 84 -18.11 7.05 12.93
N ASN A 85 -16.93 6.51 12.67
CA ASN A 85 -16.44 6.29 11.31
C ASN A 85 -15.76 4.93 11.13
N TRP A 86 -15.62 4.50 9.87
CA TRP A 86 -14.83 3.32 9.52
C TRP A 86 -13.37 3.72 9.40
N ILE A 87 -12.52 3.09 10.20
CA ILE A 87 -11.07 3.26 10.14
C ILE A 87 -10.42 1.99 9.60
N ILE A 88 -9.35 2.15 8.86
CA ILE A 88 -8.56 1.01 8.38
C ILE A 88 -7.96 0.27 9.57
N LYS A 89 -7.90 -1.06 9.51
CA LYS A 89 -7.23 -1.86 10.54
C LYS A 89 -5.75 -1.53 10.59
N LEU A 90 -5.20 -1.49 11.79
CA LEU A 90 -3.77 -1.14 12.00
C LEU A 90 -2.84 -2.04 11.19
N GLU A 91 -3.09 -3.34 11.16
CA GLU A 91 -2.27 -4.31 10.41
C GLU A 91 -2.27 -4.01 8.91
N ILE A 92 -3.44 -3.68 8.35
CA ILE A 92 -3.59 -3.33 6.93
C ILE A 92 -2.90 -1.98 6.64
N ALA A 93 -3.04 -1.00 7.53
CA ALA A 93 -2.35 0.27 7.38
C ALA A 93 -0.82 0.09 7.40
N LYS A 94 -0.30 -0.76 8.29
CA LYS A 94 1.12 -1.12 8.33
C LYS A 94 1.57 -1.79 7.04
N GLU A 95 0.85 -2.79 6.55
CA GLU A 95 1.19 -3.49 5.31
C GLU A 95 1.21 -2.53 4.11
N GLN A 96 0.20 -1.68 3.97
CA GLN A 96 0.15 -0.67 2.92
C GLN A 96 1.34 0.30 2.99
N LYS A 97 1.68 0.77 4.20
CA LYS A 97 2.80 1.68 4.42
C LYS A 97 4.15 1.03 4.14
N LEU A 98 4.36 -0.23 4.55
CA LEU A 98 5.56 -1.01 4.21
C LEU A 98 5.74 -1.12 2.69
N ASN A 99 4.66 -1.41 1.96
CA ASN A 99 4.69 -1.47 0.50
C ASN A 99 4.98 -0.10 -0.13
N GLU A 100 4.41 0.99 0.41
CA GLU A 100 4.71 2.37 -0.01
C GLU A 100 6.20 2.69 0.12
N ILE A 101 6.79 2.42 1.29
CA ILE A 101 8.22 2.67 1.58
C ILE A 101 9.12 1.85 0.65
N ARG A 102 8.84 0.55 0.47
CA ARG A 102 9.61 -0.33 -0.43
C ARG A 102 9.56 0.15 -1.88
N ASN A 103 8.37 0.56 -2.34
CA ASN A 103 8.21 1.09 -3.70
C ASN A 103 8.94 2.41 -3.88
N ALA A 104 8.92 3.30 -2.88
CA ALA A 104 9.67 4.55 -2.90
C ALA A 104 11.18 4.29 -2.94
N THR A 105 11.69 3.35 -2.12
CA THR A 105 13.09 2.90 -2.12
C THR A 105 13.51 2.37 -3.49
N ASN A 106 12.72 1.47 -4.08
CA ASN A 106 13.00 0.89 -5.39
C ASN A 106 13.01 1.96 -6.50
N SER A 107 12.08 2.91 -6.44
CA SER A 107 11.99 4.02 -7.39
C SER A 107 13.20 4.92 -7.30
N TYR A 108 13.66 5.23 -6.08
CA TYR A 108 14.87 6.02 -5.87
C TYR A 108 16.13 5.31 -6.38
N MET A 109 16.30 4.01 -6.07
CA MET A 109 17.40 3.21 -6.62
C MET A 109 17.39 3.18 -8.16
N LYS A 110 16.21 3.08 -8.76
CA LYS A 110 16.08 3.14 -10.21
C LYS A 110 16.54 4.49 -10.77
N GLN A 111 16.21 5.59 -10.11
CA GLN A 111 16.68 6.94 -10.51
C GLN A 111 18.20 7.06 -10.44
N LEU A 112 18.84 6.55 -9.39
CA LEU A 112 20.29 6.55 -9.25
C LEU A 112 20.98 5.79 -10.39
N LYS A 113 20.32 4.76 -10.94
CA LYS A 113 20.84 3.92 -12.04
C LYS A 113 20.52 4.46 -13.44
N THR A 114 19.77 5.55 -13.57
CA THR A 114 19.27 6.03 -14.88
C THR A 114 20.39 6.42 -15.86
N GLY A 115 21.60 6.69 -15.39
CA GLY A 115 22.76 7.01 -16.25
C GLY A 115 23.52 5.80 -16.80
N PHE A 116 23.16 4.58 -16.42
CA PHE A 116 23.88 3.36 -16.78
C PHE A 116 23.03 2.47 -17.69
N SER A 117 23.67 1.81 -18.65
CA SER A 117 23.00 0.80 -19.47
C SER A 117 22.79 -0.51 -18.71
N ASP A 118 21.76 -1.28 -19.08
CA ASP A 118 21.53 -2.60 -18.49
C ASP A 118 22.75 -3.51 -18.65
N ALA A 119 23.42 -3.48 -19.83
CA ALA A 119 24.63 -4.23 -20.08
C ALA A 119 25.78 -3.84 -19.14
N GLU A 120 25.90 -2.56 -18.80
CA GLU A 120 26.92 -2.09 -17.84
C GLU A 120 26.58 -2.59 -16.42
N MET A 121 25.33 -2.45 -16.00
CA MET A 121 24.89 -2.88 -14.69
C MET A 121 25.04 -4.40 -14.46
N GLU A 122 24.78 -5.20 -15.48
CA GLU A 122 24.99 -6.67 -15.43
C GLU A 122 26.45 -7.07 -15.21
N THR A 123 27.38 -6.20 -15.54
CA THR A 123 28.81 -6.47 -15.39
C THR A 123 29.46 -5.93 -14.12
N TRP A 124 28.74 -5.15 -13.30
CA TRP A 124 29.31 -4.48 -12.11
C TRP A 124 29.97 -5.45 -11.13
N ALA A 125 29.25 -6.52 -10.75
CA ALA A 125 29.82 -7.51 -9.83
C ALA A 125 31.12 -8.15 -10.37
N ARG A 126 31.18 -8.39 -11.68
CA ARG A 126 32.39 -8.89 -12.35
C ARG A 126 33.50 -7.87 -12.33
N GLN A 127 33.22 -6.60 -12.61
CA GLN A 127 34.19 -5.52 -12.58
C GLN A 127 34.77 -5.35 -11.17
N GLU A 128 33.95 -5.35 -10.14
CA GLU A 128 34.39 -5.26 -8.73
C GLU A 128 35.31 -6.44 -8.36
N ASN A 129 34.89 -7.67 -8.69
CA ASN A 129 35.69 -8.86 -8.41
C ASN A 129 37.01 -8.82 -9.19
N GLY A 130 37.00 -8.39 -10.44
CA GLY A 130 38.19 -8.23 -11.26
C GLY A 130 39.20 -7.22 -10.68
N VAL A 131 38.70 -6.07 -10.18
CA VAL A 131 39.55 -5.08 -9.48
C VAL A 131 40.14 -5.67 -8.20
N LYS A 132 39.39 -6.42 -7.41
CA LYS A 132 39.87 -7.09 -6.21
C LYS A 132 41.03 -8.05 -6.56
N LEU A 133 40.81 -8.93 -7.53
CA LEU A 133 41.84 -9.89 -8.00
C LEU A 133 43.12 -9.20 -8.50
N LEU A 134 42.96 -8.09 -9.24
CA LEU A 134 44.12 -7.31 -9.76
C LEU A 134 44.83 -6.53 -8.65
N THR A 135 44.15 -6.15 -7.60
CA THR A 135 44.75 -5.51 -6.42
C THR A 135 45.60 -6.50 -5.63
N GLU A 136 45.11 -7.76 -5.52
CA GLU A 136 45.86 -8.84 -4.86
C GLU A 136 47.03 -9.33 -5.72
N ASN A 137 46.85 -9.45 -7.04
CA ASN A 137 47.85 -9.87 -7.99
C ASN A 137 47.60 -9.21 -9.37
N ILE A 138 48.40 -8.24 -9.75
CA ILE A 138 48.27 -7.49 -11.01
C ILE A 138 48.38 -8.39 -12.26
N ASP A 139 49.09 -9.51 -12.15
CA ASP A 139 49.27 -10.49 -13.22
C ASP A 139 48.21 -11.58 -13.24
N SER A 140 47.15 -11.45 -12.40
CA SER A 140 46.06 -12.42 -12.30
C SER A 140 45.53 -12.80 -13.68
N GLN A 141 45.37 -14.12 -13.90
CA GLN A 141 44.82 -14.72 -15.13
C GLN A 141 43.34 -15.11 -14.94
N GLU A 142 42.77 -14.83 -13.77
CA GLU A 142 41.34 -15.07 -13.47
C GLU A 142 40.45 -14.31 -14.46
N TYR A 143 39.34 -14.91 -14.81
CA TYR A 143 38.44 -14.41 -15.86
C TYR A 143 37.99 -12.97 -15.62
N ASP A 144 37.60 -12.62 -14.40
CA ASP A 144 37.15 -11.27 -14.10
C ASP A 144 38.28 -10.23 -14.11
N ALA A 145 39.52 -10.64 -13.72
CA ALA A 145 40.72 -9.80 -13.87
C ALA A 145 41.01 -9.53 -15.34
N GLN A 146 40.99 -10.55 -16.21
CA GLN A 146 41.16 -10.41 -17.64
C GLN A 146 40.07 -9.54 -18.28
N TRP A 147 38.83 -9.63 -17.78
CA TRP A 147 37.75 -8.74 -18.20
C TRP A 147 38.09 -7.26 -17.98
N VAL A 148 38.58 -6.90 -16.80
CA VAL A 148 38.97 -5.50 -16.48
C VAL A 148 40.13 -5.04 -17.37
N LYS A 149 41.13 -5.90 -17.62
CA LYS A 149 42.24 -5.62 -18.55
C LYS A 149 41.75 -5.37 -19.98
N ALA A 150 40.81 -6.20 -20.44
CA ALA A 150 40.20 -6.04 -21.76
C ALA A 150 39.40 -4.73 -21.87
N LEU A 151 38.65 -4.37 -20.85
CA LEU A 151 37.93 -3.08 -20.80
C LEU A 151 38.88 -1.89 -20.90
N ALA A 152 39.97 -1.90 -20.15
CA ALA A 152 41.00 -0.84 -20.23
C ALA A 152 41.55 -0.71 -21.67
N THR A 153 41.88 -1.85 -22.30
CA THR A 153 42.39 -1.90 -23.68
C THR A 153 41.38 -1.32 -24.67
N VAL A 154 40.13 -1.75 -24.61
CA VAL A 154 39.06 -1.26 -25.52
C VAL A 154 38.82 0.24 -25.34
N ARG A 155 38.93 0.75 -24.11
CA ARG A 155 38.76 2.18 -23.80
C ARG A 155 40.01 3.02 -24.14
N GLY A 156 41.15 2.40 -24.43
CA GLY A 156 42.41 3.10 -24.69
C GLY A 156 42.96 3.84 -23.47
N ILE A 157 42.72 3.32 -22.25
CA ILE A 157 43.23 3.89 -21.00
C ILE A 157 44.14 2.88 -20.28
N SER A 158 44.90 3.35 -19.28
CA SER A 158 45.71 2.46 -18.47
C SER A 158 44.86 1.53 -17.60
N LEU A 159 45.39 0.36 -17.25
CA LEU A 159 44.73 -0.57 -16.33
C LEU A 159 44.48 0.08 -14.98
N GLU A 160 45.44 0.84 -14.48
CA GLU A 160 45.33 1.57 -13.21
C GLU A 160 44.15 2.56 -13.23
N GLU A 161 44.02 3.36 -14.30
CA GLU A 161 42.91 4.29 -14.48
C GLU A 161 41.56 3.56 -14.56
N GLN A 162 41.47 2.43 -15.25
CA GLN A 162 40.27 1.62 -15.32
C GLN A 162 39.89 1.09 -13.95
N MET A 163 40.83 0.57 -13.18
CA MET A 163 40.59 0.08 -11.82
C MET A 163 40.10 1.21 -10.89
N GLN A 164 40.71 2.40 -10.96
CA GLN A 164 40.31 3.57 -10.18
C GLN A 164 38.87 3.99 -10.50
N ARG A 165 38.49 4.03 -11.79
CA ARG A 165 37.13 4.36 -12.23
C ARG A 165 36.10 3.37 -11.71
N ILE A 166 36.38 2.06 -11.80
CA ILE A 166 35.50 1.01 -11.28
C ILE A 166 35.37 1.16 -9.76
N THR A 167 36.48 1.30 -9.04
CA THR A 167 36.49 1.45 -7.58
C THR A 167 35.68 2.67 -7.14
N TYR A 168 35.86 3.81 -7.82
CA TYR A 168 35.11 5.04 -7.50
C TYR A 168 33.59 4.84 -7.70
N ALA A 169 33.21 4.30 -8.87
CA ALA A 169 31.79 4.07 -9.19
C ALA A 169 31.14 3.07 -8.20
N SER A 170 31.85 1.98 -7.90
CA SER A 170 31.39 0.97 -6.94
C SER A 170 31.19 1.56 -5.52
N ASN A 171 32.19 2.30 -5.03
CA ASN A 171 32.10 2.92 -3.70
C ASN A 171 30.94 3.90 -3.61
N MET A 172 30.75 4.73 -4.65
CA MET A 172 29.61 5.67 -4.71
C MET A 172 28.27 4.92 -4.67
N MET A 173 28.09 3.90 -5.51
CA MET A 173 26.84 3.13 -5.55
C MET A 173 26.60 2.37 -4.25
N ASN A 174 27.62 1.78 -3.65
CA ASN A 174 27.53 1.10 -2.38
C ASN A 174 27.17 2.07 -1.25
N GLU A 175 27.73 3.29 -1.24
CA GLU A 175 27.41 4.31 -0.27
C GLU A 175 25.92 4.70 -0.35
N TYR A 176 25.39 4.94 -1.55
CA TYR A 176 23.98 5.21 -1.73
C TYR A 176 23.11 4.02 -1.33
N ALA A 177 23.50 2.81 -1.72
CA ALA A 177 22.74 1.61 -1.43
C ALA A 177 22.61 1.34 0.07
N TYR A 178 23.71 1.36 0.84
CA TYR A 178 23.61 1.08 2.27
C TYR A 178 22.84 2.18 3.04
N ARG A 179 23.01 3.45 2.65
CA ARG A 179 22.23 4.55 3.26
C ARG A 179 20.75 4.39 3.00
N LEU A 180 20.39 4.08 1.74
CA LEU A 180 19.02 3.90 1.34
C LEU A 180 18.37 2.69 2.01
N VAL A 181 19.05 1.54 2.05
CA VAL A 181 18.58 0.33 2.71
C VAL A 181 18.47 0.54 4.23
N GLY A 182 19.46 1.16 4.85
CA GLY A 182 19.42 1.47 6.28
C GLY A 182 18.26 2.42 6.63
N TYR A 183 18.00 3.41 5.77
CA TYR A 183 16.87 4.31 5.96
C TYR A 183 15.52 3.58 5.80
N GLN A 184 15.38 2.73 4.77
CA GLN A 184 14.20 1.88 4.61
C GLN A 184 13.95 1.02 5.87
N GLN A 185 14.97 0.30 6.34
CA GLN A 185 14.85 -0.55 7.53
C GLN A 185 14.43 0.25 8.76
N LYS A 186 14.99 1.44 8.96
CA LYS A 186 14.57 2.35 10.05
C LYS A 186 13.08 2.71 9.94
N LEU A 187 12.58 3.02 8.76
CA LEU A 187 11.15 3.32 8.55
C LEU A 187 10.28 2.07 8.76
N GLU A 188 10.72 0.89 8.31
CA GLU A 188 10.03 -0.38 8.57
C GLU A 188 9.94 -0.68 10.07
N ASP A 189 11.00 -0.45 10.83
CA ASP A 189 11.00 -0.59 12.29
C ASP A 189 10.00 0.38 12.95
N MET A 190 9.95 1.64 12.51
CA MET A 190 8.98 2.61 12.99
C MET A 190 7.54 2.18 12.69
N ILE A 191 7.27 1.66 11.48
CA ILE A 191 5.94 1.14 11.10
C ILE A 191 5.56 -0.05 11.98
N ASN A 192 6.48 -0.97 12.21
CA ASN A 192 6.22 -2.15 13.05
C ASN A 192 5.96 -1.77 14.49
N ALA A 193 6.67 -0.77 15.03
CA ALA A 193 6.50 -0.28 16.39
C ALA A 193 5.24 0.58 16.59
N ALA A 194 4.67 1.16 15.54
CA ALA A 194 3.48 2.00 15.62
C ALA A 194 2.30 1.23 16.25
N THR A 195 1.54 1.90 17.10
CA THR A 195 0.40 1.34 17.84
C THR A 195 -0.94 1.87 17.34
N THR A 196 -0.92 2.94 16.54
CA THR A 196 -2.11 3.56 15.95
C THR A 196 -1.96 3.75 14.44
N VAL A 197 -3.08 3.90 13.76
CA VAL A 197 -3.11 4.18 12.31
C VAL A 197 -2.53 5.55 12.01
N GLU A 198 -2.76 6.53 12.87
CA GLU A 198 -2.25 7.89 12.76
C GLU A 198 -0.72 7.91 12.82
N GLU A 199 -0.12 7.16 13.75
CA GLU A 199 1.34 7.00 13.82
C GLU A 199 1.90 6.42 12.52
N VAL A 200 1.27 5.38 11.97
CA VAL A 200 1.66 4.78 10.68
C VAL A 200 1.59 5.80 9.54
N GLN A 201 0.52 6.61 9.49
CA GLN A 201 0.32 7.60 8.42
C GLN A 201 1.32 8.76 8.47
N GLN A 202 1.85 9.09 9.65
CA GLN A 202 2.86 10.14 9.82
C GLN A 202 4.25 9.72 9.30
N ILE A 203 4.51 8.42 9.14
CA ILE A 203 5.78 7.93 8.63
C ILE A 203 5.86 8.23 7.13
N LYS A 204 6.87 8.99 6.73
CA LYS A 204 7.07 9.41 5.33
C LYS A 204 8.47 9.02 4.86
N PHE A 205 8.54 8.58 3.61
CA PHE A 205 9.81 8.43 2.91
C PHE A 205 10.28 9.82 2.44
N SER A 206 11.34 10.33 3.05
CA SER A 206 11.95 11.61 2.69
C SER A 206 13.47 11.45 2.75
N ILE A 207 14.12 11.48 1.60
CA ILE A 207 15.58 11.52 1.52
C ILE A 207 15.96 12.99 1.34
N GLU A 208 16.57 13.56 2.36
CA GLU A 208 17.25 14.85 2.22
C GLU A 208 18.40 14.69 1.25
N GLN A 209 18.41 15.51 0.20
CA GLN A 209 19.45 15.52 -0.83
C GLN A 209 20.75 16.14 -0.30
#